data_8dafbb31a1d78ef5f7fb36e7b4fd876e
#
_entry.id   8dafbb31a1d78ef5f7fb36e7b4fd876e
#
_cell.length_a   1.000
_cell.length_b   1.000
_cell.length_c   1.000
_cell.angle_alpha   90.00
_cell.angle_beta   90.00
_cell.angle_gamma   90.00
#
_symmetry.space_group_name_H-M   'P 1'
#
loop_
_entity.id
_entity.type
_entity.pdbx_description
1 polymer ?
#
loop_
_entity_poly.entity_id
_entity_poly.type
_entity_poly.pdbx_seq_one_letter_code
_entity_poly.pdbx_strand_id
1 'polypeptide(L)'
;MIISVLLGILILVALVLSGFFSGTEAAFVTVSRGRIVHLSREGSTKAKIVLRAITNLQDTVTTILVGNNIANTLFSSASAALASRIFADSSHMRTVWACVAAFVVLYLGEFFPKLLCTTRPLERVLFLAPLYETVAVVLHPLSSFATMVINLFVPRAESKPSVTTNDLLRILQDRKDGAVLTDLESALIARILVLRRRGDKITAQNLLSALDDDKWTTLKLEDL
;
A
#
# COMPACT_ATOMS: atom_id res chain seq x y z
N MET A 1 -18.10 14.70 35.55
CA MET A 1 -18.21 13.26 35.24
C MET A 1 -18.57 13.00 33.77
N ILE A 2 -19.70 13.49 33.26
CA ILE A 2 -20.14 13.24 31.85
C ILE A 2 -19.07 13.62 30.81
N ILE A 3 -18.46 14.80 30.91
CA ILE A 3 -17.45 15.25 29.95
C ILE A 3 -16.20 14.34 29.95
N SER A 4 -15.78 13.84 31.12
CA SER A 4 -14.62 12.91 31.17
C SER A 4 -14.95 11.57 30.53
N VAL A 5 -16.18 11.08 30.62
CA VAL A 5 -16.65 9.87 29.94
C VAL A 5 -16.68 10.11 28.43
N LEU A 6 -17.21 11.25 27.98
CA LEU A 6 -17.22 11.60 26.55
C LEU A 6 -15.79 11.69 25.95
N LEU A 7 -14.85 12.28 26.67
CA LEU A 7 -13.44 12.33 26.27
C LEU A 7 -12.83 10.93 26.19
N GLY A 8 -13.14 10.05 27.15
CA GLY A 8 -12.69 8.65 27.11
C GLY A 8 -13.23 7.90 25.89
N ILE A 9 -14.51 8.07 25.57
CA ILE A 9 -15.10 7.48 24.35
C ILE A 9 -14.44 8.04 23.10
N LEU A 10 -14.20 9.35 23.04
CA LEU A 10 -13.56 10.00 21.90
C LEU A 10 -12.13 9.48 21.69
N ILE A 11 -11.36 9.30 22.76
CA ILE A 11 -10.01 8.71 22.74
C ILE A 11 -10.07 7.30 22.14
N LEU A 12 -11.01 6.46 22.59
CA LEU A 12 -11.16 5.10 22.08
C LEU A 12 -11.54 5.07 20.60
N VAL A 13 -12.49 5.90 20.19
CA VAL A 13 -12.91 6.02 18.79
C VAL A 13 -11.75 6.50 17.92
N ALA A 14 -11.02 7.52 18.36
CA ALA A 14 -9.86 8.04 17.64
C ALA A 14 -8.75 6.99 17.50
N LEU A 15 -8.50 6.19 18.53
CA LEU A 15 -7.52 5.10 18.50
C LEU A 15 -7.92 4.01 17.50
N VAL A 16 -9.20 3.62 17.47
CA VAL A 16 -9.73 2.65 16.50
C VAL A 16 -9.63 3.18 15.07
N LEU A 17 -9.95 4.46 14.85
CA LEU A 17 -9.80 5.11 13.54
C LEU A 17 -8.34 5.18 13.09
N SER A 18 -7.42 5.53 13.99
CA SER A 18 -5.99 5.51 13.70
C SER A 18 -5.54 4.11 13.27
N GLY A 19 -5.92 3.07 14.02
CA GLY A 19 -5.62 1.68 13.67
C GLY A 19 -6.23 1.25 12.33
N PHE A 20 -7.44 1.68 12.04
CA PHE A 20 -8.09 1.44 10.75
C PHE A 20 -7.29 2.07 9.59
N PHE A 21 -6.95 3.35 9.67
CA PHE A 21 -6.20 4.04 8.61
C PHE A 21 -4.81 3.44 8.44
N SER A 22 -4.10 3.22 9.53
CA SER A 22 -2.76 2.66 9.54
C SER A 22 -2.71 1.24 8.95
N GLY A 23 -3.65 0.37 9.35
CA GLY A 23 -3.79 -0.97 8.80
C GLY A 23 -4.21 -0.97 7.32
N THR A 24 -5.10 -0.05 6.94
CA THR A 24 -5.54 0.10 5.54
C THR A 24 -4.38 0.52 4.65
N GLU A 25 -3.59 1.50 5.05
CA GLU A 25 -2.37 1.91 4.34
C GLU A 25 -1.46 0.71 4.06
N ALA A 26 -1.11 -0.04 5.10
CA ALA A 26 -0.23 -1.19 4.99
C ALA A 26 -0.80 -2.26 4.05
N ALA A 27 -2.10 -2.55 4.12
CA ALA A 27 -2.76 -3.53 3.27
C ALA A 27 -2.75 -3.13 1.80
N PHE A 28 -3.08 -1.86 1.47
CA PHE A 28 -3.11 -1.38 0.09
C PHE A 28 -1.73 -1.32 -0.56
N VAL A 29 -0.71 -0.95 0.20
CA VAL A 29 0.67 -0.89 -0.31
C VAL A 29 1.28 -2.27 -0.52
N THR A 30 0.92 -3.25 0.33
CA THR A 30 1.55 -4.58 0.31
C THR A 30 0.83 -5.58 -0.59
N VAL A 31 -0.44 -5.34 -0.94
CA VAL A 31 -1.24 -6.31 -1.71
C VAL A 31 -0.72 -6.51 -3.13
N SER A 32 -0.70 -7.77 -3.59
CA SER A 32 -0.33 -8.10 -4.96
C SER A 32 -1.39 -7.64 -5.96
N ARG A 33 -1.02 -6.71 -6.84
CA ARG A 33 -1.89 -6.19 -7.91
C ARG A 33 -2.44 -7.30 -8.81
N GLY A 34 -1.63 -8.30 -9.17
CA GLY A 34 -2.03 -9.42 -10.02
C GLY A 34 -3.19 -10.22 -9.42
N ARG A 35 -3.15 -10.53 -8.13
CA ARG A 35 -4.24 -11.24 -7.43
C ARG A 35 -5.52 -10.42 -7.38
N ILE A 36 -5.43 -9.12 -7.16
CA ILE A 36 -6.60 -8.22 -7.15
C ILE A 36 -7.24 -8.13 -8.54
N VAL A 37 -6.44 -8.02 -9.61
CA VAL A 37 -6.95 -8.04 -10.99
C VAL A 37 -7.70 -9.34 -11.29
N HIS A 38 -7.15 -10.49 -10.89
CA HIS A 38 -7.80 -11.80 -11.07
C HIS A 38 -9.16 -11.85 -10.37
N LEU A 39 -9.23 -11.55 -9.07
CA LEU A 39 -10.46 -11.53 -8.29
C LEU A 39 -11.49 -10.50 -8.82
N SER A 40 -11.02 -9.38 -9.33
CA SER A 40 -11.89 -8.36 -9.94
C SER A 40 -12.55 -8.88 -11.23
N ARG A 41 -11.82 -9.67 -12.04
CA ARG A 41 -12.35 -10.33 -13.25
C ARG A 41 -13.34 -11.44 -12.92
N GLU A 42 -13.18 -12.13 -11.81
CA GLU A 42 -14.10 -13.12 -11.27
C GLU A 42 -15.40 -12.52 -10.70
N GLY A 43 -15.52 -11.19 -10.72
CA GLY A 43 -16.77 -10.49 -10.35
C GLY A 43 -16.79 -9.96 -8.91
N SER A 44 -15.72 -10.12 -8.10
CA SER A 44 -15.67 -9.63 -6.73
C SER A 44 -15.80 -8.10 -6.66
N THR A 45 -16.87 -7.61 -6.05
CA THR A 45 -17.10 -6.16 -5.84
C THR A 45 -16.02 -5.54 -4.98
N LYS A 46 -15.60 -6.23 -3.91
CA LYS A 46 -14.53 -5.78 -3.02
C LYS A 46 -13.19 -5.63 -3.76
N ALA A 47 -12.87 -6.59 -4.64
CA ALA A 47 -11.66 -6.53 -5.45
C ALA A 47 -11.70 -5.37 -6.46
N LYS A 48 -12.89 -5.01 -7.00
CA LYS A 48 -13.06 -3.84 -7.87
C LYS A 48 -12.77 -2.52 -7.13
N ILE A 49 -13.23 -2.40 -5.87
CA ILE A 49 -12.93 -1.24 -5.01
C ILE A 49 -11.42 -1.13 -4.81
N VAL A 50 -10.78 -2.24 -4.39
CA VAL A 50 -9.33 -2.28 -4.18
C VAL A 50 -8.57 -1.96 -5.47
N LEU A 51 -8.98 -2.54 -6.61
CA LEU A 51 -8.34 -2.29 -7.90
C LEU A 51 -8.38 -0.80 -8.27
N ARG A 52 -9.52 -0.13 -8.08
CA ARG A 52 -9.67 1.30 -8.30
C ARG A 52 -8.71 2.10 -7.40
N ALA A 53 -8.65 1.76 -6.13
CA ALA A 53 -7.78 2.41 -5.16
C ALA A 53 -6.29 2.23 -5.49
N ILE A 54 -5.82 1.01 -5.80
CA ILE A 54 -4.41 0.78 -6.15
C ILE A 54 -4.02 1.30 -7.54
N THR A 55 -4.98 1.57 -8.42
CA THR A 55 -4.72 2.23 -9.70
C THR A 55 -4.38 3.71 -9.48
N ASN A 56 -5.00 4.34 -8.49
CA ASN A 56 -4.71 5.72 -8.06
C ASN A 56 -4.05 5.71 -6.66
N LEU A 57 -2.96 4.96 -6.52
CA LEU A 57 -2.35 4.68 -5.21
C LEU A 57 -1.93 5.97 -4.47
N GLN A 58 -1.43 6.98 -5.19
CA GLN A 58 -1.04 8.26 -4.59
C GLN A 58 -2.23 8.95 -3.91
N ASP A 59 -3.35 9.09 -4.61
CA ASP A 59 -4.55 9.73 -4.05
C ASP A 59 -5.13 8.90 -2.90
N THR A 60 -5.09 7.57 -3.02
CA THR A 60 -5.51 6.63 -1.97
C THR A 60 -4.69 6.78 -0.71
N VAL A 61 -3.36 6.77 -0.82
CA VAL A 61 -2.44 6.93 0.32
C VAL A 61 -2.59 8.31 0.93
N THR A 62 -2.70 9.37 0.12
CA THR A 62 -2.95 10.73 0.63
C THR A 62 -4.25 10.80 1.44
N THR A 63 -5.33 10.19 0.97
CA THR A 63 -6.61 10.14 1.70
C THR A 63 -6.48 9.43 3.04
N ILE A 64 -5.78 8.29 3.06
CA ILE A 64 -5.54 7.50 4.28
C ILE A 64 -4.67 8.29 5.27
N LEU A 65 -3.60 8.94 4.79
CA LEU A 65 -2.72 9.76 5.62
C LEU A 65 -3.45 10.95 6.26
N VAL A 66 -4.31 11.63 5.49
CA VAL A 66 -5.14 12.71 6.01
C VAL A 66 -6.06 12.19 7.12
N GLY A 67 -6.73 11.06 6.90
CA GLY A 67 -7.59 10.44 7.90
C GLY A 67 -6.82 10.02 9.16
N ASN A 68 -5.65 9.43 9.01
CA ASN A 68 -4.79 9.02 10.12
C ASN A 68 -4.33 10.23 10.94
N ASN A 69 -3.92 11.32 10.28
CA ASN A 69 -3.52 12.55 10.97
C ASN A 69 -4.67 13.18 11.75
N ILE A 70 -5.90 13.18 11.21
CA ILE A 70 -7.09 13.63 11.92
C ILE A 70 -7.32 12.76 13.17
N ALA A 71 -7.29 11.44 13.02
CA ALA A 71 -7.50 10.51 14.13
C ALA A 71 -6.45 10.70 15.23
N ASN A 72 -5.18 10.83 14.87
CA ASN A 72 -4.08 11.05 15.82
C ASN A 72 -4.19 12.40 16.53
N THR A 73 -4.60 13.45 15.82
CA THR A 73 -4.83 14.78 16.40
C THR A 73 -6.01 14.76 17.37
N LEU A 74 -7.12 14.10 17.03
CA LEU A 74 -8.26 13.92 17.91
C LEU A 74 -7.88 13.12 19.17
N PHE A 75 -7.14 12.02 19.00
CA PHE A 75 -6.63 11.23 20.12
C PHE A 75 -5.80 12.08 21.08
N SER A 76 -4.81 12.80 20.55
CA SER A 76 -3.89 13.61 21.35
C SER A 76 -4.59 14.75 22.06
N SER A 77 -5.49 15.46 21.35
CA SER A 77 -6.26 16.58 21.93
C SER A 77 -7.22 16.12 23.01
N ALA A 78 -7.96 15.03 22.76
CA ALA A 78 -8.89 14.47 23.75
C ALA A 78 -8.14 13.91 24.97
N SER A 79 -6.99 13.27 24.74
CA SER A 79 -6.13 12.73 25.81
C SER A 79 -5.55 13.85 26.68
N ALA A 80 -5.06 14.94 26.07
CA ALA A 80 -4.58 16.10 26.81
C ALA A 80 -5.68 16.79 27.60
N ALA A 81 -6.88 16.95 27.03
CA ALA A 81 -8.04 17.50 27.72
C ALA A 81 -8.47 16.63 28.92
N LEU A 82 -8.44 15.32 28.77
CA LEU A 82 -8.73 14.38 29.87
C LEU A 82 -7.68 14.47 30.98
N ALA A 83 -6.39 14.48 30.61
CA ALA A 83 -5.28 14.63 31.55
C ALA A 83 -5.37 15.92 32.38
N SER A 84 -5.72 17.03 31.75
CA SER A 84 -5.88 18.32 32.40
C SER A 84 -7.01 18.32 33.46
N ARG A 85 -8.03 17.48 33.29
CA ARG A 85 -9.12 17.33 34.23
C ARG A 85 -8.79 16.39 35.37
N ILE A 86 -8.07 15.29 35.11
CA ILE A 86 -7.73 14.28 36.10
C ILE A 86 -6.56 14.77 36.98
N PHE A 87 -5.57 15.40 36.36
CA PHE A 87 -4.33 15.84 37.01
C PHE A 87 -4.20 17.36 37.04
N ALA A 88 -5.28 18.06 37.47
CA ALA A 88 -5.34 19.52 37.47
C ALA A 88 -4.14 20.15 38.19
N ASP A 89 -3.77 19.60 39.35
CA ASP A 89 -2.76 20.16 40.27
C ASP A 89 -1.34 19.62 40.03
N SER A 90 -1.16 18.67 39.11
CA SER A 90 0.15 18.03 38.90
C SER A 90 0.64 18.10 37.45
N SER A 91 1.58 19.01 37.20
CA SER A 91 2.23 19.13 35.90
C SER A 91 2.99 17.85 35.52
N HIS A 92 3.69 17.23 36.44
CA HIS A 92 4.43 15.99 36.21
C HIS A 92 3.53 14.84 35.75
N MET A 93 2.36 14.67 36.41
CA MET A 93 1.43 13.60 36.01
C MET A 93 0.85 13.83 34.62
N ARG A 94 0.60 15.06 34.21
CA ARG A 94 0.18 15.39 32.85
C ARG A 94 1.25 15.03 31.83
N THR A 95 2.53 15.29 32.13
CA THR A 95 3.65 14.92 31.26
C THR A 95 3.78 13.39 31.15
N VAL A 96 3.73 12.67 32.25
CA VAL A 96 3.76 11.19 32.25
C VAL A 96 2.60 10.63 31.45
N TRP A 97 1.38 11.17 31.65
CA TRP A 97 0.22 10.78 30.84
C TRP A 97 0.43 10.99 29.37
N ALA A 98 0.98 12.15 28.96
CA ALA A 98 1.25 12.45 27.55
C ALA A 98 2.24 11.46 26.93
N CYS A 99 3.29 11.08 27.66
CA CYS A 99 4.24 10.04 27.20
C CYS A 99 3.57 8.68 27.06
N VAL A 100 2.74 8.26 28.01
CA VAL A 100 1.99 7.00 27.94
C VAL A 100 1.00 7.03 26.77
N ALA A 101 0.25 8.13 26.60
CA ALA A 101 -0.69 8.30 25.51
C ALA A 101 -0.02 8.25 24.13
N ALA A 102 1.13 8.91 24.00
CA ALA A 102 1.95 8.86 22.77
C ALA A 102 2.41 7.41 22.46
N PHE A 103 2.86 6.67 23.46
CA PHE A 103 3.24 5.27 23.30
C PHE A 103 2.04 4.40 22.90
N VAL A 104 0.87 4.61 23.50
CA VAL A 104 -0.37 3.88 23.19
C VAL A 104 -0.80 4.11 21.75
N VAL A 105 -0.85 5.36 21.28
CA VAL A 105 -1.26 5.64 19.89
C VAL A 105 -0.24 5.11 18.88
N LEU A 106 1.05 5.24 19.16
CA LEU A 106 2.09 4.71 18.28
C LEU A 106 2.01 3.18 18.17
N TYR A 107 1.87 2.48 19.30
CA TYR A 107 1.90 1.03 19.29
C TYR A 107 0.56 0.42 18.86
N LEU A 108 -0.56 0.84 19.45
CA LEU A 108 -1.88 0.28 19.16
C LEU A 108 -2.58 0.94 17.97
N GLY A 109 -2.32 2.23 17.73
CA GLY A 109 -2.91 2.98 16.61
C GLY A 109 -2.13 2.84 15.29
N GLU A 110 -0.82 2.59 15.36
CA GLU A 110 -0.02 2.55 14.13
C GLU A 110 0.72 1.21 13.93
N PHE A 111 1.61 0.85 14.83
CA PHE A 111 2.52 -0.28 14.63
C PHE A 111 1.79 -1.62 14.54
N PHE A 112 0.95 -1.92 15.51
CA PHE A 112 0.24 -3.20 15.61
C PHE A 112 -0.74 -3.44 14.43
N PRO A 113 -1.59 -2.47 14.04
CA PRO A 113 -2.47 -2.63 12.88
C PRO A 113 -1.70 -2.80 11.57
N LYS A 114 -0.59 -2.08 11.36
CA LYS A 114 0.28 -2.25 10.19
C LYS A 114 0.84 -3.66 10.12
N LEU A 115 1.39 -4.15 11.23
CA LEU A 115 1.94 -5.50 11.29
C LEU A 115 0.87 -6.56 10.98
N LEU A 116 -0.32 -6.45 11.58
CA LEU A 116 -1.41 -7.38 11.29
C LEU A 116 -1.81 -7.38 9.81
N CYS A 117 -1.87 -6.22 9.18
CA CYS A 117 -2.32 -6.10 7.80
C CYS A 117 -1.26 -6.54 6.78
N THR A 118 0.03 -6.49 7.11
CA THR A 118 1.11 -6.98 6.25
C THR A 118 1.23 -8.51 6.25
N THR A 119 0.77 -9.21 7.28
CA THR A 119 0.87 -10.68 7.35
C THR A 119 -0.06 -11.40 6.36
N ARG A 120 -1.27 -10.87 6.14
CA ARG A 120 -2.26 -11.40 5.19
C ARG A 120 -2.92 -10.27 4.38
N PRO A 121 -2.17 -9.60 3.51
CA PRO A 121 -2.61 -8.35 2.88
C PRO A 121 -3.86 -8.54 2.01
N LEU A 122 -4.00 -9.66 1.30
CA LEU A 122 -5.15 -9.91 0.44
C LEU A 122 -6.47 -10.00 1.22
N GLU A 123 -6.51 -10.80 2.28
CA GLU A 123 -7.70 -10.96 3.11
C GLU A 123 -8.08 -9.64 3.79
N ARG A 124 -7.07 -8.96 4.33
CA ARG A 124 -7.25 -7.70 5.07
C ARG A 124 -7.71 -6.56 4.17
N VAL A 125 -7.12 -6.40 2.99
CA VAL A 125 -7.52 -5.34 2.06
C VAL A 125 -8.95 -5.53 1.56
N LEU A 126 -9.37 -6.78 1.28
CA LEU A 126 -10.74 -7.09 0.88
C LEU A 126 -11.76 -6.88 2.02
N PHE A 127 -11.33 -7.10 3.27
CA PHE A 127 -12.16 -6.82 4.44
C PHE A 127 -12.33 -5.31 4.67
N LEU A 128 -11.25 -4.54 4.55
CA LEU A 128 -11.22 -3.10 4.80
C LEU A 128 -11.79 -2.26 3.64
N ALA A 129 -11.82 -2.82 2.41
CA ALA A 129 -12.21 -2.11 1.20
C ALA A 129 -13.57 -1.38 1.27
N PRO A 130 -14.68 -2.00 1.72
CA PRO A 130 -15.97 -1.31 1.75
C PRO A 130 -15.98 -0.15 2.76
N LEU A 131 -15.32 -0.33 3.91
CA LEU A 131 -15.20 0.73 4.91
C LEU A 131 -14.32 1.87 4.40
N TYR A 132 -13.21 1.53 3.73
CA TYR A 132 -12.35 2.51 3.08
C TYR A 132 -13.12 3.35 2.05
N GLU A 133 -13.93 2.72 1.18
CA GLU A 133 -14.70 3.43 0.15
C GLU A 133 -15.64 4.47 0.78
N THR A 134 -16.33 4.10 1.86
CA THR A 134 -17.23 5.01 2.59
C THR A 134 -16.47 6.19 3.19
N VAL A 135 -15.35 5.92 3.86
CA VAL A 135 -14.51 6.95 4.48
C VAL A 135 -13.84 7.83 3.44
N ALA A 136 -13.39 7.26 2.32
CA ALA A 136 -12.78 7.99 1.23
C ALA A 136 -13.73 9.05 0.63
N VAL A 137 -15.02 8.73 0.49
CA VAL A 137 -16.03 9.72 0.03
C VAL A 137 -16.12 10.90 1.00
N VAL A 138 -16.13 10.65 2.31
CA VAL A 138 -16.22 11.71 3.33
C VAL A 138 -14.94 12.56 3.36
N LEU A 139 -13.77 11.94 3.22
CA LEU A 139 -12.48 12.63 3.24
C LEU A 139 -12.08 13.24 1.91
N HIS A 140 -12.79 12.92 0.82
CA HIS A 140 -12.46 13.38 -0.53
C HIS A 140 -12.21 14.89 -0.65
N PRO A 141 -13.03 15.80 -0.10
CA PRO A 141 -12.77 17.23 -0.22
C PRO A 141 -11.44 17.63 0.43
N LEU A 142 -11.11 17.04 1.57
CA LEU A 142 -9.88 17.36 2.30
C LEU A 142 -8.64 16.72 1.66
N SER A 143 -8.76 15.47 1.19
CA SER A 143 -7.67 14.80 0.47
C SER A 143 -7.40 15.45 -0.88
N SER A 144 -8.42 15.94 -1.59
CA SER A 144 -8.26 16.67 -2.84
C SER A 144 -7.50 17.97 -2.64
N PHE A 145 -7.79 18.71 -1.55
CA PHE A 145 -7.01 19.88 -1.17
C PHE A 145 -5.55 19.53 -0.87
N ALA A 146 -5.30 18.48 -0.10
CA ALA A 146 -3.94 18.00 0.19
C ALA A 146 -3.20 17.60 -1.08
N THR A 147 -3.84 16.86 -2.00
CA THR A 147 -3.27 16.48 -3.29
C THR A 147 -2.99 17.71 -4.17
N MET A 148 -3.85 18.72 -4.16
CA MET A 148 -3.62 20.00 -4.87
C MET A 148 -2.35 20.68 -4.36
N VAL A 149 -2.16 20.75 -3.05
CA VAL A 149 -0.95 21.33 -2.44
C VAL A 149 0.29 20.50 -2.80
N ILE A 150 0.23 19.16 -2.72
CA ILE A 150 1.35 18.28 -3.10
C ILE A 150 1.73 18.49 -4.57
N ASN A 151 0.75 18.56 -5.48
CA ASN A 151 1.00 18.76 -6.92
C ASN A 151 1.63 20.12 -7.25
N LEU A 152 1.53 21.10 -6.35
CA LEU A 152 2.21 22.40 -6.51
C LEU A 152 3.73 22.27 -6.34
N PHE A 153 4.18 21.37 -5.46
CA PHE A 153 5.58 21.16 -5.13
C PHE A 153 6.21 19.96 -5.86
N VAL A 154 5.40 18.96 -6.15
CA VAL A 154 5.83 17.73 -6.83
C VAL A 154 4.97 17.55 -8.08
N PRO A 155 5.47 17.96 -9.27
CA PRO A 155 4.76 17.68 -10.52
C PRO A 155 4.45 16.21 -10.61
N ARG A 156 3.21 15.86 -10.93
CA ARG A 156 2.74 14.48 -11.07
C ARG A 156 3.64 13.79 -12.09
N ALA A 157 4.61 13.02 -11.62
CA ALA A 157 5.27 12.09 -12.50
C ALA A 157 4.15 11.18 -13.04
N GLU A 158 3.93 11.16 -14.35
CA GLU A 158 3.07 10.17 -14.99
C GLU A 158 3.70 8.80 -14.75
N SER A 159 3.45 8.26 -13.55
CA SER A 159 3.83 6.90 -13.18
C SER A 159 2.89 5.96 -13.91
N LYS A 160 3.03 5.88 -15.23
CA LYS A 160 2.81 4.60 -15.88
C LYS A 160 3.94 3.71 -15.34
N PRO A 161 3.67 2.69 -14.54
CA PRO A 161 4.65 1.66 -14.30
C PRO A 161 4.84 0.92 -15.62
N SER A 162 5.55 1.56 -16.53
CA SER A 162 6.11 0.88 -17.69
C SER A 162 7.27 0.07 -17.12
N VAL A 163 6.97 -1.15 -16.64
CA VAL A 163 8.01 -2.16 -16.52
C VAL A 163 8.59 -2.25 -17.90
N THR A 164 9.71 -1.60 -18.08
CA THR A 164 10.41 -1.57 -19.36
C THR A 164 10.90 -2.99 -19.62
N THR A 165 10.93 -3.40 -20.89
CA THR A 165 11.50 -4.70 -21.28
C THR A 165 12.88 -4.92 -20.68
N ASN A 166 13.66 -3.85 -20.51
CA ASN A 166 14.96 -3.88 -19.85
C ASN A 166 14.88 -4.17 -18.34
N ASP A 167 13.83 -3.71 -17.65
CA ASP A 167 13.64 -4.00 -16.22
C ASP A 167 13.26 -5.48 -16.02
N LEU A 168 12.44 -6.03 -16.92
CA LEU A 168 12.14 -7.47 -16.93
C LEU A 168 13.37 -8.30 -17.21
N LEU A 169 14.20 -7.90 -18.19
CA LEU A 169 15.46 -8.60 -18.50
C LEU A 169 16.44 -8.54 -17.32
N ARG A 170 16.54 -7.40 -16.63
CA ARG A 170 17.36 -7.29 -15.39
C ARG A 170 16.87 -8.18 -14.28
N ILE A 171 15.53 -8.25 -14.04
CA ILE A 171 14.95 -9.15 -13.03
C ILE A 171 15.22 -10.62 -13.36
N LEU A 172 15.22 -10.99 -14.66
CA LEU A 172 15.56 -12.35 -15.12
C LEU A 172 17.06 -12.67 -14.98
N GLN A 173 17.92 -11.65 -15.02
CA GLN A 173 19.38 -11.80 -14.90
C GLN A 173 19.89 -11.71 -13.46
N ASP A 174 19.16 -11.00 -12.56
CA ASP A 174 19.54 -10.78 -11.16
C ASP A 174 19.20 -12.03 -10.31
N ARG A 175 19.77 -13.14 -10.74
CA ARG A 175 19.55 -14.49 -10.24
C ARG A 175 20.39 -14.72 -8.99
N LYS A 176 19.89 -14.29 -7.83
CA LYS A 176 20.38 -14.79 -6.54
C LYS A 176 19.37 -15.77 -5.95
N ASP A 177 19.89 -16.85 -5.41
CA ASP A 177 19.25 -18.01 -4.78
C ASP A 177 17.80 -17.78 -4.30
N GLY A 178 16.86 -18.46 -4.97
CA GLY A 178 15.44 -18.41 -4.66
C GLY A 178 14.52 -18.11 -5.86
N ALA A 179 15.02 -18.21 -7.10
CA ALA A 179 14.24 -17.93 -8.31
C ALA A 179 13.00 -18.82 -8.42
N VAL A 180 11.85 -18.19 -8.51
CA VAL A 180 10.52 -18.82 -8.72
C VAL A 180 10.40 -19.46 -10.11
N LEU A 181 11.31 -19.10 -11.05
CA LEU A 181 11.29 -19.55 -12.44
C LEU A 181 12.44 -20.50 -12.72
N THR A 182 12.15 -21.58 -13.44
CA THR A 182 13.13 -22.52 -13.98
C THR A 182 13.97 -21.87 -15.08
N ASP A 183 15.13 -22.45 -15.39
CA ASP A 183 16.03 -21.96 -16.46
C ASP A 183 15.31 -21.84 -17.78
N LEU A 184 14.47 -22.80 -18.11
CA LEU A 184 13.68 -22.88 -19.30
C LEU A 184 12.61 -21.78 -19.38
N GLU A 185 11.92 -21.50 -18.27
CA GLU A 185 10.92 -20.44 -18.21
C GLU A 185 11.55 -19.05 -18.36
N SER A 186 12.71 -18.84 -17.76
CA SER A 186 13.46 -17.60 -17.89
C SER A 186 13.93 -17.37 -19.33
N ALA A 187 14.43 -18.42 -19.99
CA ALA A 187 14.85 -18.37 -21.40
C ALA A 187 13.67 -18.09 -22.34
N LEU A 188 12.51 -18.75 -22.13
CA LEU A 188 11.30 -18.51 -22.92
C LEU A 188 10.82 -17.06 -22.79
N ILE A 189 10.78 -16.53 -21.58
CA ILE A 189 10.35 -15.15 -21.32
C ILE A 189 11.32 -14.17 -22.00
N ALA A 190 12.63 -14.36 -21.86
CA ALA A 190 13.63 -13.53 -22.51
C ALA A 190 13.44 -13.52 -24.04
N ARG A 191 13.18 -14.69 -24.64
CA ARG A 191 12.96 -14.82 -26.08
C ARG A 191 11.69 -14.13 -26.57
N ILE A 192 10.59 -14.29 -25.84
CA ILE A 192 9.33 -13.57 -26.14
C ILE A 192 9.57 -12.06 -26.14
N LEU A 193 10.34 -11.55 -25.18
CA LEU A 193 10.67 -10.12 -25.10
C LEU A 193 11.52 -9.65 -26.28
N VAL A 194 12.51 -10.45 -26.71
CA VAL A 194 13.36 -10.14 -27.86
C VAL A 194 12.56 -10.14 -29.17
N LEU A 195 11.74 -11.17 -29.41
CA LEU A 195 10.88 -11.25 -30.59
C LEU A 195 9.92 -10.06 -30.66
N ARG A 196 9.32 -9.69 -29.53
CA ARG A 196 8.44 -8.52 -29.44
C ARG A 196 9.17 -7.21 -29.76
N ARG A 197 10.42 -7.06 -29.32
CA ARG A 197 11.24 -5.87 -29.59
C ARG A 197 11.60 -5.76 -31.08
N ARG A 198 11.85 -6.89 -31.74
CA ARG A 198 12.14 -6.95 -33.20
C ARG A 198 10.89 -6.79 -34.05
N GLY A 199 9.69 -6.82 -33.47
CA GLY A 199 8.42 -6.78 -34.22
C GLY A 199 8.06 -8.10 -34.88
N ASP A 200 8.77 -9.19 -34.57
CA ASP A 200 8.55 -10.51 -35.14
C ASP A 200 7.27 -11.14 -34.56
N LYS A 201 6.57 -11.94 -35.38
CA LYS A 201 5.38 -12.67 -34.93
C LYS A 201 5.80 -13.76 -33.93
N ILE A 202 5.18 -13.73 -32.76
CA ILE A 202 5.36 -14.75 -31.72
C ILE A 202 4.59 -16.00 -32.17
N THR A 203 5.26 -16.95 -32.78
CA THR A 203 4.72 -18.23 -33.23
C THR A 203 5.35 -19.37 -32.42
N ALA A 204 4.61 -20.45 -32.21
CA ALA A 204 5.14 -21.63 -31.52
C ALA A 204 6.42 -22.17 -32.15
N GLN A 205 6.52 -22.11 -33.49
CA GLN A 205 7.72 -22.49 -34.24
C GLN A 205 8.93 -21.62 -33.91
N ASN A 206 8.75 -20.28 -33.81
CA ASN A 206 9.84 -19.36 -33.47
C ASN A 206 10.29 -19.49 -31.99
N LEU A 207 9.42 -20.00 -31.16
CA LEU A 207 9.75 -20.30 -29.73
C LEU A 207 10.46 -21.65 -29.61
N LEU A 208 9.99 -22.67 -30.34
CA LEU A 208 10.56 -24.03 -30.32
C LEU A 208 11.92 -24.11 -31.01
N SER A 209 12.09 -23.45 -32.17
CA SER A 209 13.40 -23.38 -32.85
C SER A 209 14.47 -22.73 -32.00
N ALA A 210 14.06 -21.99 -31.01
CA ALA A 210 14.94 -21.34 -30.08
C ALA A 210 15.35 -22.23 -28.88
N LEU A 211 14.57 -23.26 -28.56
CA LEU A 211 14.93 -24.24 -27.53
C LEU A 211 15.94 -25.28 -27.98
N ASP A 212 16.06 -25.47 -29.32
CA ASP A 212 16.95 -26.44 -29.94
C ASP A 212 18.38 -25.89 -30.17
N ASP A 213 18.62 -24.63 -29.92
CA ASP A 213 19.91 -23.97 -30.13
C ASP A 213 20.67 -23.88 -28.80
N ASP A 214 21.70 -24.70 -28.58
CA ASP A 214 22.57 -24.77 -27.38
C ASP A 214 23.29 -23.44 -27.03
N LYS A 215 23.06 -22.36 -27.76
CA LYS A 215 23.64 -21.02 -27.58
C LYS A 215 22.99 -20.15 -26.52
N TRP A 216 22.02 -20.69 -25.79
CA TRP A 216 21.25 -19.92 -24.77
C TRP A 216 22.05 -19.48 -23.55
N THR A 217 23.12 -20.19 -23.23
CA THR A 217 23.97 -19.89 -22.06
C THR A 217 24.92 -18.72 -22.30
N THR A 218 25.01 -18.20 -23.53
CA THR A 218 26.02 -17.19 -23.93
C THR A 218 25.44 -15.88 -24.50
N LEU A 219 24.12 -15.68 -24.49
CA LEU A 219 23.55 -14.38 -24.90
C LEU A 219 23.99 -13.29 -23.92
N LYS A 220 25.05 -12.57 -24.27
CA LYS A 220 25.48 -11.35 -23.59
C LYS A 220 24.53 -10.21 -23.94
N LEU A 221 24.33 -9.32 -22.98
CA LEU A 221 23.53 -8.09 -23.12
C LEU A 221 23.99 -7.19 -24.27
N GLU A 222 25.21 -7.37 -24.75
CA GLU A 222 25.81 -6.61 -25.86
C GLU A 222 25.18 -6.95 -27.22
N ASP A 223 24.48 -8.09 -27.34
CA ASP A 223 23.82 -8.55 -28.56
C ASP A 223 22.33 -8.18 -28.63
N LEU A 224 21.82 -7.41 -27.64
CA LEU A 224 20.43 -6.98 -27.48
C LEU A 224 20.27 -5.47 -27.57
#